data_2015a1e82cdc8f8d95f2dcd9e25187c6
#
_entry.id   2015a1e82cdc8f8d95f2dcd9e25187c6
#
_cell.length_a   1.000
_cell.length_b   1.000
_cell.length_c   1.000
_cell.angle_alpha   90.00
_cell.angle_beta   90.00
_cell.angle_gamma   90.00
#
_symmetry.space_group_name_H-M   'P 1'
#
loop_
_entity.id
_entity.type
_entity.pdbx_description
1 polymer ?
#
loop_
_entity_poly.entity_id
_entity_poly.type
_entity_poly.pdbx_seq_one_letter_code
_entity_poly.pdbx_strand_id
1 'polypeptide(L)'
;MIHRECGVLKTTYEADMALYPLPIAKWTVAAIAVLFFAVLPLTLHEYYLSIINLVSIAVVGALGLNILVGYTGQISVGHGAFMSVGAYTAANFAVRLGFPFWLSLPLGGLMAALIGAIVGIPSLRIKGLYLAIATLAGQLIIEWVINHVTFISGGVQASIEVPRPTVFGHVIGSQRDMYFFLLAFVVVAIIGTLNLVRSRIGRAFIAIRDQDIAAEIIGIDIFRYKLLAFAISSFYAGVTGVLYTYYLGVANYEQFQINVSIDYLAMIIIGGLGSVLGAIFGAIFVTLLPIVIRWSMEAFGGVIFSDAAIRNIIPNLRLILFGGLIIVFLMVEPEGLNRLWRNIRSYFRVWPFAY
;
A
#
# COMPACT_ATOMS: atom_id res chain seq x y z
N MET A 1 -11.67 35.44 7.27
CA MET A 1 -11.31 35.52 5.83
C MET A 1 -10.54 34.30 5.45
N ILE A 2 -11.05 33.51 4.51
CA ILE A 2 -10.35 32.34 3.96
C ILE A 2 -9.26 32.89 3.03
N HIS A 3 -8.00 32.86 3.45
CA HIS A 3 -6.88 33.24 2.59
C HIS A 3 -6.74 32.24 1.45
N ARG A 4 -6.96 32.71 0.22
CA ARG A 4 -6.88 31.92 -1.01
C ARG A 4 -5.48 32.02 -1.60
N GLU A 5 -5.08 31.02 -2.40
CA GLU A 5 -3.82 31.04 -3.15
C GLU A 5 -3.80 32.13 -4.24
N CYS A 6 -4.98 32.57 -4.73
CA CYS A 6 -5.11 33.65 -5.69
C CYS A 6 -4.90 35.00 -5.00
N GLY A 7 -3.97 35.82 -5.54
CA GLY A 7 -3.66 37.17 -5.03
C GLY A 7 -2.52 37.21 -4.01
N VAL A 8 -1.83 36.11 -3.74
CA VAL A 8 -0.61 36.10 -2.92
C VAL A 8 0.59 36.27 -3.83
N LEU A 9 1.13 37.50 -3.88
CA LEU A 9 2.40 37.78 -4.58
C LEU A 9 3.54 37.25 -3.73
N LYS A 10 4.32 36.34 -4.28
CA LYS A 10 5.54 35.83 -3.64
C LYS A 10 6.73 36.67 -4.11
N THR A 11 7.30 37.44 -3.20
CA THR A 11 8.41 38.38 -3.49
C THR A 11 9.79 37.80 -3.21
N THR A 12 9.86 36.68 -2.51
CA THR A 12 11.12 36.03 -2.15
C THR A 12 11.13 34.56 -2.57
N TYR A 13 12.30 34.05 -2.95
CA TYR A 13 12.51 32.66 -3.33
C TYR A 13 12.15 31.67 -2.20
N GLU A 14 12.45 32.05 -0.94
CA GLU A 14 12.08 31.27 0.24
C GLU A 14 10.56 31.15 0.42
N ALA A 15 9.81 32.22 0.16
CA ALA A 15 8.36 32.21 0.21
C ALA A 15 7.75 31.33 -0.91
N ASP A 16 8.43 31.21 -2.04
CA ASP A 16 8.00 30.33 -3.15
C ASP A 16 8.31 28.85 -2.87
N MET A 17 9.39 28.57 -2.17
CA MET A 17 9.77 27.23 -1.75
C MET A 17 9.00 26.72 -0.53
N ALA A 18 8.20 27.54 0.14
CA ALA A 18 7.44 27.14 1.32
C ALA A 18 6.41 26.05 0.97
N LEU A 19 6.54 24.88 1.62
CA LEU A 19 5.65 23.72 1.44
C LEU A 19 4.19 24.02 1.77
N TYR A 20 3.96 24.92 2.72
CA TYR A 20 2.65 25.35 3.20
C TYR A 20 2.60 26.89 3.31
N PRO A 21 2.41 27.61 2.20
CA PRO A 21 2.43 29.08 2.20
C PRO A 21 1.23 29.68 2.94
N LEU A 22 0.13 28.93 3.08
CA LEU A 22 -1.09 29.39 3.72
C LEU A 22 -1.24 28.85 5.15
N PRO A 23 -1.66 29.68 6.12
CA PRO A 23 -1.89 29.25 7.49
C PRO A 23 -2.97 28.15 7.60
N ILE A 24 -3.97 28.16 6.71
CA ILE A 24 -5.02 27.13 6.65
C ILE A 24 -4.43 25.76 6.36
N ALA A 25 -3.47 25.64 5.42
CA ALA A 25 -2.83 24.38 5.12
C ALA A 25 -2.03 23.82 6.31
N LYS A 26 -1.41 24.69 7.11
CA LYS A 26 -0.73 24.28 8.36
C LYS A 26 -1.73 23.79 9.41
N TRP A 27 -2.85 24.50 9.58
CA TRP A 27 -3.89 24.09 10.52
C TRP A 27 -4.62 22.81 10.11
N THR A 28 -4.83 22.57 8.80
CA THR A 28 -5.41 21.30 8.34
C THR A 28 -4.48 20.13 8.58
N VAL A 29 -3.16 20.28 8.36
CA VAL A 29 -2.17 19.23 8.67
C VAL A 29 -2.11 19.01 10.18
N ALA A 30 -2.11 20.06 11.00
CA ALA A 30 -2.14 19.95 12.45
C ALA A 30 -3.42 19.25 12.94
N ALA A 31 -4.59 19.60 12.38
CA ALA A 31 -5.86 18.96 12.72
C ALA A 31 -5.89 17.46 12.35
N ILE A 32 -5.35 17.10 11.18
CA ILE A 32 -5.20 15.71 10.76
C ILE A 32 -4.24 14.97 11.71
N ALA A 33 -3.12 15.58 12.08
CA ALA A 33 -2.19 14.98 13.03
C ALA A 33 -2.86 14.76 14.40
N VAL A 34 -3.56 15.76 14.94
CA VAL A 34 -4.31 15.61 16.21
C VAL A 34 -5.38 14.52 16.11
N LEU A 35 -6.11 14.44 14.99
CA LEU A 35 -7.11 13.41 14.75
C LEU A 35 -6.48 12.00 14.83
N PHE A 36 -5.40 11.76 14.11
CA PHE A 36 -4.76 10.45 14.04
C PHE A 36 -3.96 10.11 15.31
N PHE A 37 -3.28 11.07 15.93
CA PHE A 37 -2.42 10.79 17.09
C PHE A 37 -3.15 10.88 18.44
N ALA A 38 -4.25 11.64 18.54
CA ALA A 38 -4.96 11.82 19.81
C ALA A 38 -6.40 11.31 19.76
N VAL A 39 -7.21 11.78 18.82
CA VAL A 39 -8.65 11.52 18.85
C VAL A 39 -8.95 10.03 18.57
N LEU A 40 -8.46 9.46 17.48
CA LEU A 40 -8.74 8.08 17.10
C LEU A 40 -8.33 7.05 18.17
N PRO A 41 -7.09 7.06 18.71
CA PRO A 41 -6.68 6.04 19.68
C PRO A 41 -7.34 6.18 21.05
N LEU A 42 -7.85 7.38 21.40
CA LEU A 42 -8.51 7.61 22.68
C LEU A 42 -10.02 7.33 22.65
N THR A 43 -10.67 7.54 21.51
CA THR A 43 -12.13 7.44 21.37
C THR A 43 -12.60 6.09 20.83
N LEU A 44 -11.77 5.40 20.04
CA LEU A 44 -12.17 4.17 19.37
C LEU A 44 -11.97 2.94 20.23
N HIS A 45 -12.94 2.01 20.13
CA HIS A 45 -12.86 0.69 20.72
C HIS A 45 -11.81 -0.17 20.02
N GLU A 46 -11.25 -1.17 20.70
CA GLU A 46 -10.18 -2.05 20.16
C GLU A 46 -10.52 -2.70 18.82
N TYR A 47 -11.78 -3.03 18.59
CA TYR A 47 -12.27 -3.56 17.31
C TYR A 47 -12.03 -2.59 16.14
N TYR A 48 -12.37 -1.32 16.30
CA TYR A 48 -12.13 -0.31 15.24
C TYR A 48 -10.65 -0.01 15.07
N LEU A 49 -9.87 -0.04 16.16
CA LEU A 49 -8.41 0.09 16.09
C LEU A 49 -7.78 -1.06 15.31
N SER A 50 -8.27 -2.31 15.47
CA SER A 50 -7.78 -3.44 14.68
C SER A 50 -8.02 -3.27 13.18
N ILE A 51 -9.16 -2.69 12.80
CA ILE A 51 -9.45 -2.36 11.39
C ILE A 51 -8.48 -1.29 10.85
N ILE A 52 -8.25 -0.24 11.63
CA ILE A 52 -7.32 0.83 11.23
C ILE A 52 -5.89 0.30 11.14
N ASN A 53 -5.50 -0.64 12.00
CA ASN A 53 -4.20 -1.31 11.92
C ASN A 53 -4.03 -2.06 10.60
N LEU A 54 -5.04 -2.81 10.15
CA LEU A 54 -5.04 -3.48 8.85
C LEU A 54 -4.98 -2.47 7.68
N VAL A 55 -5.76 -1.39 7.76
CA VAL A 55 -5.70 -0.27 6.79
C VAL A 55 -4.29 0.34 6.74
N SER A 56 -3.66 0.54 7.88
CA SER A 56 -2.31 1.10 7.97
C SER A 56 -1.28 0.24 7.25
N ILE A 57 -1.34 -1.09 7.44
CA ILE A 57 -0.48 -2.04 6.73
C ILE A 57 -0.77 -2.00 5.21
N ALA A 58 -2.05 -1.99 4.83
CA ALA A 58 -2.47 -1.93 3.43
C ALA A 58 -1.99 -0.64 2.74
N VAL A 59 -2.00 0.50 3.43
CA VAL A 59 -1.47 1.77 2.90
C VAL A 59 0.01 1.67 2.54
N VAL A 60 0.84 1.06 3.41
CA VAL A 60 2.28 0.90 3.12
C VAL A 60 2.50 0.07 1.86
N GLY A 61 1.79 -1.05 1.70
CA GLY A 61 1.89 -1.90 0.52
C GLY A 61 1.35 -1.23 -0.75
N ALA A 62 0.21 -0.55 -0.65
CA ALA A 62 -0.37 0.17 -1.77
C ALA A 62 0.54 1.30 -2.27
N LEU A 63 1.24 2.02 -1.38
CA LEU A 63 2.25 3.00 -1.75
C LEU A 63 3.41 2.35 -2.52
N GLY A 64 3.89 1.19 -2.06
CA GLY A 64 4.93 0.43 -2.73
C GLY A 64 4.53 0.02 -4.15
N LEU A 65 3.35 -0.57 -4.32
CA LEU A 65 2.87 -0.98 -5.63
C LEU A 65 2.58 0.22 -6.54
N ASN A 66 2.10 1.34 -5.97
CA ASN A 66 1.84 2.56 -6.72
C ASN A 66 3.13 3.20 -7.29
N ILE A 67 4.29 3.02 -6.64
CA ILE A 67 5.59 3.44 -7.19
C ILE A 67 5.86 2.69 -8.50
N LEU A 68 5.62 1.39 -8.53
CA LEU A 68 5.88 0.55 -9.69
C LEU A 68 4.84 0.74 -10.80
N VAL A 69 3.55 0.58 -10.47
CA VAL A 69 2.47 0.62 -11.46
C VAL A 69 2.10 2.07 -11.80
N GLY A 70 1.91 2.89 -10.77
CA GLY A 70 1.39 4.24 -10.92
C GLY A 70 2.41 5.24 -11.47
N TYR A 71 3.66 5.21 -10.99
CA TYR A 71 4.68 6.18 -11.39
C TYR A 71 5.59 5.69 -12.51
N THR A 72 5.78 4.37 -12.73
CA THR A 72 6.62 3.87 -13.82
C THR A 72 5.87 3.12 -14.92
N GLY A 73 4.56 2.93 -14.77
CA GLY A 73 3.73 2.25 -15.77
C GLY A 73 3.99 0.74 -15.90
N GLN A 74 4.65 0.12 -14.92
CA GLN A 74 4.98 -1.29 -14.94
C GLN A 74 3.91 -2.11 -14.19
N ILE A 75 3.01 -2.74 -14.91
CA ILE A 75 1.94 -3.56 -14.30
C ILE A 75 2.57 -4.81 -13.69
N SER A 76 2.33 -5.03 -12.40
CA SER A 76 2.80 -6.19 -11.63
C SER A 76 1.67 -6.82 -10.84
N VAL A 77 1.57 -8.15 -10.91
CA VAL A 77 0.62 -8.98 -10.15
C VAL A 77 1.33 -9.85 -9.12
N GLY A 78 2.61 -9.57 -8.85
CA GLY A 78 3.45 -10.34 -7.93
C GLY A 78 3.66 -9.72 -6.55
N HIS A 79 2.85 -8.73 -6.15
CA HIS A 79 3.06 -7.98 -4.90
C HIS A 79 3.02 -8.87 -3.64
N GLY A 80 2.06 -9.80 -3.59
CA GLY A 80 1.92 -10.76 -2.49
C GLY A 80 3.14 -11.68 -2.33
N ALA A 81 3.79 -12.08 -3.44
CA ALA A 81 5.02 -12.86 -3.36
C ALA A 81 6.16 -12.10 -2.66
N PHE A 82 6.35 -10.83 -2.97
CA PHE A 82 7.39 -10.02 -2.30
C PHE A 82 7.02 -9.74 -0.84
N MET A 83 5.73 -9.61 -0.51
CA MET A 83 5.26 -9.57 0.87
C MET A 83 5.63 -10.88 1.61
N SER A 84 5.39 -12.04 1.01
CA SER A 84 5.72 -13.33 1.61
C SER A 84 7.22 -13.50 1.83
N VAL A 85 8.06 -13.09 0.87
CA VAL A 85 9.53 -13.10 1.03
C VAL A 85 9.95 -12.28 2.25
N GLY A 86 9.42 -11.05 2.41
CA GLY A 86 9.69 -10.22 3.57
C GLY A 86 9.24 -10.87 4.88
N ALA A 87 8.00 -11.38 4.91
CA ALA A 87 7.37 -12.05 6.04
C ALA A 87 8.20 -13.24 6.54
N TYR A 88 8.51 -14.19 5.64
CA TYR A 88 9.27 -15.39 6.01
C TYR A 88 10.73 -15.09 6.34
N THR A 89 11.34 -14.09 5.70
CA THR A 89 12.68 -13.64 6.07
C THR A 89 12.71 -13.13 7.50
N ALA A 90 11.79 -12.22 7.84
CA ALA A 90 11.71 -11.66 9.18
C ALA A 90 11.33 -12.71 10.23
N ALA A 91 10.40 -13.62 9.92
CA ALA A 91 10.01 -14.71 10.80
C ALA A 91 11.19 -15.65 11.11
N ASN A 92 11.95 -16.07 10.09
CA ASN A 92 13.12 -16.94 10.27
C ASN A 92 14.23 -16.24 11.07
N PHE A 93 14.48 -14.95 10.83
CA PHE A 93 15.48 -14.20 11.60
C PHE A 93 15.06 -14.00 13.05
N ALA A 94 13.78 -13.71 13.30
CA ALA A 94 13.28 -13.56 14.65
C ALA A 94 13.30 -14.87 15.45
N VAL A 95 12.87 -15.99 14.84
CA VAL A 95 12.69 -17.27 15.55
C VAL A 95 14.02 -18.04 15.65
N ARG A 96 14.82 -18.09 14.58
CA ARG A 96 16.04 -18.90 14.56
C ARG A 96 17.27 -18.18 15.05
N LEU A 97 17.39 -16.87 14.76
CA LEU A 97 18.55 -16.07 15.12
C LEU A 97 18.29 -15.14 16.32
N GLY A 98 17.05 -15.07 16.81
CA GLY A 98 16.67 -14.20 17.91
C GLY A 98 16.80 -12.71 17.61
N PHE A 99 16.73 -12.31 16.32
CA PHE A 99 16.88 -10.92 15.94
C PHE A 99 15.69 -10.09 16.42
N PRO A 100 15.96 -8.88 16.97
CA PRO A 100 14.89 -7.97 17.35
C PRO A 100 14.13 -7.48 16.10
N PHE A 101 12.90 -7.05 16.30
CA PHE A 101 12.04 -6.51 15.23
C PHE A 101 12.76 -5.46 14.35
N TRP A 102 13.49 -4.54 14.98
CA TRP A 102 14.19 -3.44 14.28
C TRP A 102 15.21 -3.89 13.24
N LEU A 103 15.80 -5.07 13.43
CA LEU A 103 16.73 -5.65 12.49
C LEU A 103 16.00 -6.54 11.47
N SER A 104 14.99 -7.28 11.92
CA SER A 104 14.20 -8.18 11.06
C SER A 104 13.41 -7.44 9.99
N LEU A 105 12.90 -6.23 10.31
CA LEU A 105 12.10 -5.43 9.38
C LEU A 105 12.93 -4.95 8.16
N PRO A 106 14.06 -4.23 8.31
CA PRO A 106 14.84 -3.81 7.15
C PRO A 106 15.42 -4.99 6.38
N LEU A 107 15.82 -6.07 7.05
CA LEU A 107 16.32 -7.28 6.39
C LEU A 107 15.23 -7.96 5.55
N GLY A 108 14.00 -8.06 6.07
CA GLY A 108 12.85 -8.57 5.29
C GLY A 108 12.56 -7.72 4.06
N GLY A 109 12.58 -6.39 4.20
CA GLY A 109 12.44 -5.46 3.09
C GLY A 109 13.56 -5.58 2.05
N LEU A 110 14.83 -5.67 2.50
CA LEU A 110 15.99 -5.81 1.60
C LEU A 110 15.99 -7.16 0.86
N MET A 111 15.63 -8.25 1.53
CA MET A 111 15.50 -9.54 0.86
C MET A 111 14.40 -9.54 -0.19
N ALA A 112 13.26 -8.92 0.11
CA ALA A 112 12.20 -8.74 -0.88
C ALA A 112 12.65 -7.87 -2.05
N ALA A 113 13.42 -6.81 -1.81
CA ALA A 113 14.01 -5.98 -2.86
C ALA A 113 15.00 -6.76 -3.73
N LEU A 114 15.85 -7.59 -3.12
CA LEU A 114 16.81 -8.44 -3.82
C LEU A 114 16.10 -9.46 -4.73
N ILE A 115 15.15 -10.21 -4.18
CA ILE A 115 14.34 -11.17 -4.96
C ILE A 115 13.54 -10.44 -6.04
N GLY A 116 12.96 -9.28 -5.71
CA GLY A 116 12.27 -8.43 -6.66
C GLY A 116 13.18 -7.99 -7.81
N ALA A 117 14.41 -7.58 -7.53
CA ALA A 117 15.39 -7.25 -8.58
C ALA A 117 15.73 -8.48 -9.44
N ILE A 118 15.93 -9.65 -8.85
CA ILE A 118 16.20 -10.90 -9.59
C ILE A 118 15.04 -11.26 -10.53
N VAL A 119 13.80 -11.21 -10.04
CA VAL A 119 12.58 -11.45 -10.84
C VAL A 119 12.35 -10.32 -11.85
N GLY A 120 12.72 -9.09 -11.50
CA GLY A 120 12.62 -7.91 -12.36
C GLY A 120 13.51 -7.99 -13.60
N ILE A 121 14.74 -8.48 -13.49
CA ILE A 121 15.69 -8.53 -14.62
C ILE A 121 15.11 -9.22 -15.87
N PRO A 122 14.59 -10.45 -15.83
CA PRO A 122 13.97 -11.07 -16.98
C PRO A 122 12.65 -10.42 -17.37
N SER A 123 11.87 -9.98 -16.38
CA SER A 123 10.56 -9.36 -16.61
C SER A 123 10.64 -8.04 -17.36
N LEU A 124 11.71 -7.25 -17.14
CA LEU A 124 11.91 -5.94 -17.79
C LEU A 124 12.25 -6.01 -19.29
N ARG A 125 12.60 -7.19 -19.80
CA ARG A 125 12.75 -7.41 -21.25
C ARG A 125 11.41 -7.49 -21.96
N ILE A 126 10.31 -7.57 -21.21
CA ILE A 126 8.94 -7.76 -21.68
C ILE A 126 8.16 -6.48 -21.40
N LYS A 127 7.31 -6.05 -22.33
CA LYS A 127 6.51 -4.82 -22.18
C LYS A 127 5.00 -5.12 -22.05
N GLY A 128 4.27 -4.19 -21.44
CA GLY A 128 2.81 -4.22 -21.37
C GLY A 128 2.25 -5.38 -20.55
N LEU A 129 1.19 -6.01 -21.03
CA LEU A 129 0.49 -7.10 -20.34
C LEU A 129 1.36 -8.35 -20.11
N TYR A 130 2.32 -8.60 -20.99
CA TYR A 130 3.25 -9.73 -20.81
C TYR A 130 4.11 -9.59 -19.56
N LEU A 131 4.40 -8.36 -19.12
CA LEU A 131 5.08 -8.10 -17.86
C LEU A 131 4.22 -8.54 -16.66
N ALA A 132 2.91 -8.30 -16.71
CA ALA A 132 1.99 -8.77 -15.68
C ALA A 132 1.97 -10.30 -15.58
N ILE A 133 1.99 -10.99 -16.74
CA ILE A 133 2.06 -12.48 -16.79
C ILE A 133 3.40 -12.97 -16.21
N ALA A 134 4.51 -12.30 -16.53
CA ALA A 134 5.82 -12.67 -15.99
C ALA A 134 5.90 -12.49 -14.46
N THR A 135 5.32 -11.41 -13.92
CA THR A 135 5.25 -11.19 -12.47
C THR A 135 4.28 -12.14 -11.77
N LEU A 136 3.20 -12.55 -12.45
CA LEU A 136 2.31 -13.61 -12.00
C LEU A 136 3.05 -14.96 -11.90
N ALA A 137 3.84 -15.32 -12.92
CA ALA A 137 4.67 -16.50 -12.87
C ALA A 137 5.67 -16.45 -11.70
N GLY A 138 6.28 -15.29 -11.48
CA GLY A 138 7.13 -15.02 -10.30
C GLY A 138 6.39 -15.23 -8.98
N GLN A 139 5.12 -14.80 -8.88
CA GLN A 139 4.27 -15.05 -7.71
C GLN A 139 4.13 -16.57 -7.45
N LEU A 140 3.76 -17.32 -8.46
CA LEU A 140 3.55 -18.76 -8.33
C LEU A 140 4.84 -19.52 -8.00
N ILE A 141 5.97 -19.11 -8.58
CA ILE A 141 7.29 -19.72 -8.29
C ILE A 141 7.69 -19.46 -6.83
N ILE A 142 7.57 -18.23 -6.34
CA ILE A 142 7.92 -17.88 -4.96
C ILE A 142 7.00 -18.61 -3.98
N GLU A 143 5.70 -18.66 -4.25
CA GLU A 143 4.71 -19.38 -3.45
C GLU A 143 5.05 -20.88 -3.39
N TRP A 144 5.41 -21.48 -4.54
CA TRP A 144 5.85 -22.88 -4.60
C TRP A 144 7.12 -23.11 -3.78
N VAL A 145 8.13 -22.25 -3.90
CA VAL A 145 9.38 -22.35 -3.13
C VAL A 145 9.11 -22.30 -1.63
N ILE A 146 8.31 -21.34 -1.18
CA ILE A 146 7.95 -21.20 0.24
C ILE A 146 7.25 -22.46 0.75
N ASN A 147 6.32 -23.02 -0.02
CA ASN A 147 5.57 -24.20 0.40
C ASN A 147 6.42 -25.49 0.44
N HIS A 148 7.39 -25.65 -0.46
CA HIS A 148 8.14 -26.89 -0.60
C HIS A 148 9.48 -26.88 0.12
N VAL A 149 10.09 -25.72 0.34
CA VAL A 149 11.37 -25.62 1.05
C VAL A 149 11.12 -25.49 2.55
N THR A 150 11.16 -26.63 3.25
CA THR A 150 10.91 -26.72 4.71
C THR A 150 11.85 -25.83 5.55
N PHE A 151 13.05 -25.54 5.05
CA PHE A 151 13.99 -24.62 5.68
C PHE A 151 13.43 -23.19 5.72
N ILE A 152 12.68 -22.76 4.71
CA ILE A 152 12.08 -21.42 4.62
C ILE A 152 10.75 -21.41 5.37
N SER A 153 9.91 -22.42 5.15
CA SER A 153 8.53 -22.46 5.67
C SER A 153 8.39 -22.86 7.14
N GLY A 154 9.46 -23.43 7.73
CA GLY A 154 9.42 -23.84 9.14
C GLY A 154 8.72 -25.17 9.41
N GLY A 155 8.17 -25.85 8.41
CA GLY A 155 7.55 -27.18 8.59
C GLY A 155 6.34 -27.48 7.72
N VAL A 156 5.57 -28.50 8.14
CA VAL A 156 4.52 -29.15 7.32
C VAL A 156 3.36 -28.22 6.92
N GLN A 157 3.09 -27.17 7.69
CA GLN A 157 2.00 -26.21 7.40
C GLN A 157 2.49 -24.88 6.83
N ALA A 158 3.77 -24.76 6.50
CA ALA A 158 4.38 -23.50 6.05
C ALA A 158 3.96 -22.29 6.92
N SER A 159 3.93 -22.50 8.25
CA SER A 159 3.53 -21.52 9.24
C SER A 159 4.61 -21.37 10.30
N ILE A 160 5.03 -20.14 10.57
CA ILE A 160 6.04 -19.78 11.58
C ILE A 160 5.40 -18.79 12.55
N GLU A 161 5.30 -19.16 13.82
CA GLU A 161 4.87 -18.24 14.87
C GLU A 161 5.99 -17.24 15.17
N VAL A 162 5.63 -15.95 15.20
CA VAL A 162 6.57 -14.85 15.42
C VAL A 162 6.28 -14.20 16.75
N PRO A 163 7.31 -13.97 17.59
CA PRO A 163 7.12 -13.28 18.86
C PRO A 163 6.61 -11.85 18.65
N ARG A 164 5.84 -11.34 19.60
CA ARG A 164 5.34 -9.96 19.55
C ARG A 164 6.50 -8.98 19.46
N PRO A 165 6.35 -7.89 18.70
CA PRO A 165 7.42 -6.92 18.54
C PRO A 165 7.71 -6.23 19.86
N THR A 166 9.00 -6.07 20.17
CA THR A 166 9.48 -5.34 21.34
C THR A 166 10.13 -4.04 20.90
N VAL A 167 9.71 -2.92 21.49
CA VAL A 167 10.26 -1.59 21.21
C VAL A 167 10.81 -1.02 22.52
N PHE A 168 12.11 -0.77 22.57
CA PHE A 168 12.81 -0.28 23.76
C PHE A 168 12.49 -1.07 25.04
N GLY A 169 12.36 -2.42 24.93
CA GLY A 169 12.05 -3.28 26.07
C GLY A 169 10.54 -3.38 26.40
N HIS A 170 9.69 -2.61 25.76
CA HIS A 170 8.25 -2.70 25.91
C HIS A 170 7.66 -3.65 24.85
N VAL A 171 6.89 -4.65 25.30
CA VAL A 171 6.21 -5.61 24.42
C VAL A 171 4.93 -4.95 23.91
N ILE A 172 4.80 -4.82 22.59
CA ILE A 172 3.59 -4.30 21.96
C ILE A 172 2.51 -5.40 21.99
N GLY A 173 1.61 -5.29 22.97
CA GLY A 173 0.57 -6.31 23.22
C GLY A 173 -0.85 -5.85 22.93
N SER A 174 -1.14 -4.55 23.07
CA SER A 174 -2.47 -4.01 22.87
C SER A 174 -2.69 -3.53 21.43
N GLN A 175 -3.95 -3.50 20.98
CA GLN A 175 -4.30 -2.95 19.66
C GLN A 175 -3.96 -1.47 19.55
N ARG A 176 -3.96 -0.74 20.67
CA ARG A 176 -3.61 0.68 20.74
C ARG A 176 -2.10 0.89 20.57
N ASP A 177 -1.25 0.07 21.22
CA ASP A 177 0.20 0.17 21.03
C ASP A 177 0.59 -0.18 19.60
N MET A 178 -0.05 -1.21 19.04
CA MET A 178 0.12 -1.61 17.64
C MET A 178 -0.30 -0.50 16.67
N TYR A 179 -1.35 0.25 16.99
CA TYR A 179 -1.81 1.40 16.20
C TYR A 179 -0.71 2.47 16.09
N PHE A 180 -0.15 2.93 17.20
CA PHE A 180 0.92 3.93 17.16
C PHE A 180 2.16 3.42 16.42
N PHE A 181 2.47 2.16 16.64
CA PHE A 181 3.58 1.50 15.98
C PHE A 181 3.40 1.49 14.45
N LEU A 182 2.27 1.01 13.95
CA LEU A 182 1.96 0.97 12.52
C LEU A 182 1.82 2.37 11.91
N LEU A 183 1.22 3.31 12.64
CA LEU A 183 1.09 4.70 12.20
C LEU A 183 2.44 5.35 11.93
N ALA A 184 3.46 5.08 12.76
CA ALA A 184 4.81 5.57 12.52
C ALA A 184 5.36 5.08 11.16
N PHE A 185 5.17 3.79 10.83
CA PHE A 185 5.59 3.24 9.53
C PHE A 185 4.80 3.83 8.36
N VAL A 186 3.51 4.06 8.51
CA VAL A 186 2.68 4.74 7.49
C VAL A 186 3.24 6.15 7.22
N VAL A 187 3.53 6.91 8.26
CA VAL A 187 4.10 8.27 8.12
C VAL A 187 5.45 8.22 7.40
N VAL A 188 6.33 7.31 7.81
CA VAL A 188 7.65 7.13 7.16
C VAL A 188 7.47 6.71 5.69
N ALA A 189 6.56 5.78 5.39
CA ALA A 189 6.27 5.34 4.03
C ALA A 189 5.72 6.47 3.15
N ILE A 190 4.80 7.30 3.67
CA ILE A 190 4.24 8.45 2.95
C ILE A 190 5.35 9.47 2.66
N ILE A 191 6.15 9.85 3.67
CA ILE A 191 7.24 10.82 3.51
C ILE A 191 8.28 10.27 2.52
N GLY A 192 8.66 9.01 2.64
CA GLY A 192 9.59 8.34 1.74
C GLY A 192 9.10 8.36 0.29
N THR A 193 7.83 8.00 0.07
CA THR A 193 7.21 8.03 -1.26
C THR A 193 7.14 9.45 -1.84
N LEU A 194 6.72 10.45 -1.04
CA LEU A 194 6.66 11.84 -1.48
C LEU A 194 8.04 12.39 -1.85
N ASN A 195 9.07 12.09 -1.05
CA ASN A 195 10.43 12.51 -1.32
C ASN A 195 10.99 11.81 -2.57
N LEU A 196 10.71 10.51 -2.73
CA LEU A 196 11.10 9.74 -3.91
C LEU A 196 10.49 10.35 -5.17
N VAL A 197 9.19 10.62 -5.19
CA VAL A 197 8.47 11.17 -6.35
C VAL A 197 8.99 12.56 -6.74
N ARG A 198 9.36 13.40 -5.75
CA ARG A 198 9.92 14.74 -5.98
C ARG A 198 11.41 14.72 -6.41
N SER A 199 12.10 13.62 -6.19
CA SER A 199 13.52 13.46 -6.52
C SER A 199 13.78 13.37 -8.04
N ARG A 200 15.05 13.34 -8.42
CA ARG A 200 15.46 13.07 -9.82
C ARG A 200 14.99 11.69 -10.27
N ILE A 201 15.00 10.71 -9.37
CA ILE A 201 14.56 9.33 -9.64
C ILE A 201 13.06 9.31 -9.95
N GLY A 202 12.24 9.98 -9.14
CA GLY A 202 10.79 10.05 -9.37
C GLY A 202 10.43 10.73 -10.68
N ARG A 203 11.13 11.80 -11.06
CA ARG A 203 10.95 12.44 -12.37
C ARG A 203 11.31 11.52 -13.53
N ALA A 204 12.37 10.73 -13.41
CA ALA A 204 12.73 9.73 -14.42
C ALA A 204 11.65 8.63 -14.51
N PHE A 205 11.06 8.20 -13.40
CA PHE A 205 9.95 7.25 -13.39
C PHE A 205 8.75 7.78 -14.19
N ILE A 206 8.33 9.01 -13.93
CA ILE A 206 7.20 9.65 -14.63
C ILE A 206 7.52 9.80 -16.12
N ALA A 207 8.73 10.21 -16.49
CA ALA A 207 9.15 10.32 -17.88
C ALA A 207 9.07 8.97 -18.62
N ILE A 208 9.51 7.88 -17.97
CA ILE A 208 9.43 6.52 -18.53
C ILE A 208 7.98 6.06 -18.68
N ARG A 209 7.11 6.40 -17.72
CA ARG A 209 5.68 6.06 -17.77
C ARG A 209 5.00 6.75 -18.95
N ASP A 210 5.26 8.04 -19.10
CA ASP A 210 4.56 8.87 -20.08
C ASP A 210 5.03 8.54 -21.50
N GLN A 211 6.36 8.36 -21.72
CA GLN A 211 6.91 8.02 -23.04
C GLN A 211 8.32 7.43 -22.90
N ASP A 212 8.44 6.10 -22.93
CA ASP A 212 9.73 5.42 -22.71
C ASP A 212 10.78 5.76 -23.78
N ILE A 213 10.39 5.87 -25.06
CA ILE A 213 11.29 6.21 -26.15
C ILE A 213 11.83 7.64 -26.01
N ALA A 214 10.97 8.61 -25.66
CA ALA A 214 11.41 9.98 -25.44
C ALA A 214 12.35 10.10 -24.24
N ALA A 215 12.10 9.34 -23.18
CA ALA A 215 12.96 9.28 -22.00
C ALA A 215 14.37 8.74 -22.36
N GLU A 216 14.45 7.74 -23.24
CA GLU A 216 15.73 7.19 -23.73
C GLU A 216 16.52 8.22 -24.55
N ILE A 217 15.86 8.96 -25.44
CA ILE A 217 16.49 10.00 -26.28
C ILE A 217 17.14 11.12 -25.44
N ILE A 218 16.51 11.49 -24.31
CA ILE A 218 17.07 12.49 -23.38
C ILE A 218 18.10 11.91 -22.39
N GLY A 219 18.50 10.63 -22.57
CA GLY A 219 19.59 10.00 -21.82
C GLY A 219 19.18 9.28 -20.53
N ILE A 220 17.90 8.98 -20.33
CA ILE A 220 17.44 8.18 -19.19
C ILE A 220 17.66 6.70 -19.50
N ASP A 221 18.45 6.00 -18.69
CA ASP A 221 18.65 4.55 -18.78
C ASP A 221 17.38 3.81 -18.31
N ILE A 222 16.51 3.44 -19.25
CA ILE A 222 15.20 2.83 -18.97
C ILE A 222 15.34 1.57 -18.12
N PHE A 223 16.32 0.70 -18.44
CA PHE A 223 16.49 -0.56 -17.75
C PHE A 223 16.83 -0.36 -16.26
N ARG A 224 17.79 0.49 -15.97
CA ARG A 224 18.22 0.78 -14.58
C ARG A 224 17.10 1.39 -13.75
N TYR A 225 16.39 2.37 -14.31
CA TYR A 225 15.30 3.02 -13.59
C TYR A 225 14.10 2.11 -13.41
N LYS A 226 13.74 1.28 -14.39
CA LYS A 226 12.68 0.29 -14.25
C LYS A 226 13.04 -0.76 -13.19
N LEU A 227 14.28 -1.25 -13.18
CA LEU A 227 14.77 -2.20 -12.18
C LEU A 227 14.78 -1.57 -10.77
N LEU A 228 15.21 -0.33 -10.66
CA LEU A 228 15.19 0.40 -9.39
C LEU A 228 13.77 0.57 -8.85
N ALA A 229 12.80 0.92 -9.70
CA ALA A 229 11.40 1.01 -9.32
C ALA A 229 10.86 -0.34 -8.82
N PHE A 230 11.23 -1.43 -9.49
CA PHE A 230 10.86 -2.78 -9.11
C PHE A 230 11.43 -3.15 -7.73
N ALA A 231 12.73 -2.86 -7.50
CA ALA A 231 13.39 -3.11 -6.23
C ALA A 231 12.78 -2.29 -5.07
N ILE A 232 12.49 -1.01 -5.30
CA ILE A 232 11.85 -0.13 -4.29
C ILE A 232 10.43 -0.63 -3.98
N SER A 233 9.64 -0.96 -4.99
CA SER A 233 8.30 -1.51 -4.79
C SER A 233 8.33 -2.81 -3.99
N SER A 234 9.24 -3.71 -4.33
CA SER A 234 9.42 -4.98 -3.63
C SER A 234 9.92 -4.78 -2.19
N PHE A 235 10.75 -3.76 -1.94
CA PHE A 235 11.13 -3.35 -0.57
C PHE A 235 9.91 -2.97 0.26
N TYR A 236 9.04 -2.11 -0.26
CA TYR A 236 7.79 -1.73 0.41
C TYR A 236 6.87 -2.94 0.63
N ALA A 237 6.77 -3.83 -0.37
CA ALA A 237 6.02 -5.08 -0.24
C ALA A 237 6.59 -5.95 0.89
N GLY A 238 7.92 -6.12 0.93
CA GLY A 238 8.58 -6.86 2.00
C GLY A 238 8.33 -6.28 3.39
N VAL A 239 8.48 -4.96 3.53
CA VAL A 239 8.16 -4.25 4.78
C VAL A 239 6.70 -4.47 5.17
N THR A 240 5.78 -4.39 4.21
CA THR A 240 4.35 -4.66 4.46
C THR A 240 4.11 -6.09 4.94
N GLY A 241 4.77 -7.06 4.32
CA GLY A 241 4.70 -8.46 4.74
C GLY A 241 5.23 -8.67 6.16
N VAL A 242 6.34 -8.03 6.52
CA VAL A 242 6.88 -8.06 7.89
C VAL A 242 5.88 -7.46 8.87
N LEU A 243 5.38 -6.26 8.62
CA LEU A 243 4.40 -5.60 9.49
C LEU A 243 3.14 -6.46 9.69
N TYR A 244 2.64 -7.07 8.60
CA TYR A 244 1.49 -7.94 8.64
C TYR A 244 1.72 -9.20 9.48
N THR A 245 2.90 -9.83 9.33
CA THR A 245 3.29 -11.01 10.11
C THR A 245 3.42 -10.70 11.60
N TYR A 246 4.05 -9.59 11.96
CA TYR A 246 4.16 -9.20 13.37
C TYR A 246 2.82 -8.73 13.96
N TYR A 247 1.92 -8.20 13.13
CA TYR A 247 0.57 -7.86 13.55
C TYR A 247 -0.27 -9.10 13.88
N LEU A 248 -0.21 -10.13 13.03
CA LEU A 248 -0.94 -11.39 13.23
C LEU A 248 -0.24 -12.34 14.20
N GLY A 249 1.07 -12.19 14.43
CA GLY A 249 1.88 -13.10 15.23
C GLY A 249 2.26 -14.41 14.51
N VAL A 250 1.96 -14.53 13.21
CA VAL A 250 2.22 -15.72 12.42
C VAL A 250 2.49 -15.38 10.96
N ALA A 251 3.52 -15.99 10.37
CA ALA A 251 3.73 -16.01 8.92
C ALA A 251 3.11 -17.28 8.35
N ASN A 252 2.07 -17.15 7.53
CA ASN A 252 1.44 -18.24 6.81
C ASN A 252 1.35 -17.86 5.32
N TYR A 253 1.69 -18.79 4.40
CA TYR A 253 1.69 -18.55 2.97
C TYR A 253 0.29 -18.20 2.41
N GLU A 254 -0.77 -18.72 3.01
CA GLU A 254 -2.15 -18.45 2.59
C GLU A 254 -2.50 -16.96 2.66
N GLN A 255 -1.81 -16.19 3.51
CA GLN A 255 -1.99 -14.76 3.67
C GLN A 255 -1.37 -13.93 2.53
N PHE A 256 -0.59 -14.56 1.64
CA PHE A 256 0.17 -13.87 0.58
C PHE A 256 -0.11 -14.43 -0.82
N GLN A 257 -1.20 -15.16 -0.98
CA GLN A 257 -1.63 -15.72 -2.25
C GLN A 257 -1.94 -14.63 -3.29
N ILE A 258 -2.13 -15.06 -4.54
CA ILE A 258 -2.43 -14.18 -5.68
C ILE A 258 -3.59 -13.20 -5.43
N ASN A 259 -4.60 -13.61 -4.66
CA ASN A 259 -5.74 -12.75 -4.31
C ASN A 259 -5.29 -11.44 -3.62
N VAL A 260 -4.26 -11.51 -2.78
CA VAL A 260 -3.69 -10.33 -2.12
C VAL A 260 -3.04 -9.40 -3.14
N SER A 261 -2.31 -9.94 -4.13
CA SER A 261 -1.74 -9.13 -5.22
C SER A 261 -2.82 -8.41 -6.02
N ILE A 262 -3.95 -9.07 -6.27
CA ILE A 262 -5.12 -8.49 -6.96
C ILE A 262 -5.76 -7.42 -6.09
N ASP A 263 -5.91 -7.64 -4.78
CA ASP A 263 -6.46 -6.65 -3.83
C ASP A 263 -5.60 -5.37 -3.84
N TYR A 264 -4.26 -5.49 -3.77
CA TYR A 264 -3.37 -4.33 -3.85
C TYR A 264 -3.43 -3.61 -5.21
N LEU A 265 -3.55 -4.36 -6.30
CA LEU A 265 -3.74 -3.76 -7.63
C LEU A 265 -5.07 -3.00 -7.70
N ALA A 266 -6.14 -3.57 -7.15
CA ALA A 266 -7.44 -2.90 -7.03
C ALA A 266 -7.35 -1.61 -6.18
N MET A 267 -6.60 -1.63 -5.07
CA MET A 267 -6.38 -0.45 -4.23
C MET A 267 -5.82 0.73 -5.03
N ILE A 268 -4.79 0.50 -5.84
CA ILE A 268 -4.15 1.58 -6.59
C ILE A 268 -4.97 2.02 -7.81
N ILE A 269 -5.70 1.12 -8.46
CA ILE A 269 -6.59 1.45 -9.60
C ILE A 269 -7.78 2.27 -9.11
N ILE A 270 -8.51 1.78 -8.12
CA ILE A 270 -9.67 2.48 -7.54
C ILE A 270 -9.26 3.80 -6.90
N GLY A 271 -8.12 3.81 -6.21
CA GLY A 271 -7.59 5.01 -5.58
C GLY A 271 -7.13 6.08 -6.55
N GLY A 272 -6.53 5.67 -7.67
CA GLY A 272 -5.97 6.50 -8.72
C GLY A 272 -4.45 6.33 -8.86
N LEU A 273 -4.06 5.80 -10.01
CA LEU A 273 -2.67 5.50 -10.36
C LEU A 273 -1.79 6.76 -10.35
N GLY A 274 -0.57 6.65 -9.81
CA GLY A 274 0.39 7.76 -9.78
C GLY A 274 0.05 8.88 -8.80
N SER A 275 -0.81 8.61 -7.80
CA SER A 275 -1.13 9.54 -6.72
C SER A 275 -0.92 8.90 -5.35
N VAL A 276 -0.17 9.57 -4.48
CA VAL A 276 0.04 9.11 -3.09
C VAL A 276 -1.28 9.14 -2.30
N LEU A 277 -2.06 10.21 -2.43
CA LEU A 277 -3.38 10.30 -1.79
C LEU A 277 -4.36 9.26 -2.36
N GLY A 278 -4.29 9.03 -3.68
CA GLY A 278 -5.06 7.97 -4.32
C GLY A 278 -4.77 6.60 -3.72
N ALA A 279 -3.51 6.22 -3.58
CA ALA A 279 -3.13 4.93 -2.99
C ALA A 279 -3.66 4.78 -1.55
N ILE A 280 -3.64 5.86 -0.74
CA ILE A 280 -4.19 5.87 0.61
C ILE A 280 -5.71 5.66 0.59
N PHE A 281 -6.45 6.42 -0.24
CA PHE A 281 -7.90 6.29 -0.34
C PHE A 281 -8.32 4.92 -0.86
N GLY A 282 -7.60 4.39 -1.85
CA GLY A 282 -7.86 3.06 -2.37
C GLY A 282 -7.59 1.95 -1.35
N ALA A 283 -6.50 2.06 -0.58
CA ALA A 283 -6.20 1.12 0.51
C ALA A 283 -7.29 1.14 1.59
N ILE A 284 -7.73 2.32 2.03
CA ILE A 284 -8.83 2.48 2.97
C ILE A 284 -10.10 1.83 2.41
N PHE A 285 -10.47 2.18 1.18
CA PHE A 285 -11.70 1.73 0.55
C PHE A 285 -11.75 0.21 0.39
N VAL A 286 -10.71 -0.38 -0.21
CA VAL A 286 -10.64 -1.81 -0.48
C VAL A 286 -10.56 -2.63 0.81
N THR A 287 -9.84 -2.16 1.83
CA THR A 287 -9.74 -2.85 3.12
C THR A 287 -11.05 -2.78 3.92
N LEU A 288 -11.79 -1.68 3.83
CA LEU A 288 -13.08 -1.53 4.51
C LEU A 288 -14.23 -2.25 3.79
N LEU A 289 -14.13 -2.44 2.48
CA LEU A 289 -15.20 -3.00 1.66
C LEU A 289 -15.74 -4.34 2.19
N PRO A 290 -14.92 -5.36 2.53
CA PRO A 290 -15.41 -6.62 3.09
C PRO A 290 -16.16 -6.45 4.42
N ILE A 291 -15.74 -5.48 5.23
CA ILE A 291 -16.34 -5.18 6.53
C ILE A 291 -17.71 -4.53 6.34
N VAL A 292 -17.80 -3.58 5.42
CA VAL A 292 -19.07 -2.91 5.07
C VAL A 292 -20.06 -3.91 4.46
N ILE A 293 -19.60 -4.79 3.57
CA ILE A 293 -20.44 -5.86 3.01
C ILE A 293 -20.99 -6.75 4.13
N ARG A 294 -20.13 -7.18 5.07
CA ARG A 294 -20.54 -8.01 6.19
C ARG A 294 -21.59 -7.31 7.05
N TRP A 295 -21.36 -6.06 7.45
CA TRP A 295 -22.33 -5.30 8.24
C TRP A 295 -23.66 -5.08 7.51
N SER A 296 -23.61 -4.81 6.21
CA SER A 296 -24.84 -4.67 5.42
C SER A 296 -25.62 -5.99 5.32
N MET A 297 -24.92 -7.11 5.16
CA MET A 297 -25.56 -8.42 5.14
C MET A 297 -26.10 -8.87 6.51
N GLU A 298 -25.42 -8.53 7.60
CA GLU A 298 -25.92 -8.78 8.96
C GLU A 298 -27.16 -7.91 9.25
N ALA A 299 -27.18 -6.67 8.76
CA ALA A 299 -28.32 -5.75 8.97
C ALA A 299 -29.56 -6.10 8.11
N PHE A 300 -29.36 -6.51 6.86
CA PHE A 300 -30.46 -6.75 5.91
C PHE A 300 -30.67 -8.24 5.59
N GLY A 301 -29.65 -9.08 5.79
CA GLY A 301 -29.69 -10.49 5.40
C GLY A 301 -30.56 -11.36 6.29
N GLY A 302 -30.72 -11.03 7.56
CA GLY A 302 -31.56 -11.79 8.50
C GLY A 302 -33.04 -11.85 8.13
N VAL A 303 -33.49 -10.98 7.21
CA VAL A 303 -34.87 -10.95 6.70
C VAL A 303 -35.04 -11.84 5.45
N ILE A 304 -33.96 -12.10 4.69
CA ILE A 304 -34.02 -12.71 3.35
C ILE A 304 -33.26 -14.05 3.29
N PHE A 305 -32.20 -14.24 4.05
CA PHE A 305 -31.32 -15.40 3.97
C PHE A 305 -31.09 -16.06 5.34
N SER A 306 -30.90 -17.38 5.35
CA SER A 306 -30.47 -18.10 6.56
C SER A 306 -28.97 -17.81 6.86
N ASP A 307 -28.55 -17.89 8.13
CA ASP A 307 -27.16 -17.64 8.56
C ASP A 307 -26.12 -18.51 7.84
N ALA A 308 -26.51 -19.72 7.45
CA ALA A 308 -25.65 -20.63 6.67
C ALA A 308 -25.46 -20.15 5.23
N ALA A 309 -26.51 -19.62 4.60
CA ALA A 309 -26.45 -19.06 3.26
C ALA A 309 -25.60 -17.79 3.24
N ILE A 310 -25.74 -16.93 4.26
CA ILE A 310 -24.94 -15.69 4.39
C ILE A 310 -23.45 -16.03 4.44
N ARG A 311 -23.03 -17.00 5.24
CA ARG A 311 -21.61 -17.39 5.37
C ARG A 311 -21.01 -17.91 4.07
N ASN A 312 -21.77 -18.59 3.22
CA ASN A 312 -21.29 -19.11 1.94
C ASN A 312 -21.33 -18.07 0.82
N ILE A 313 -22.21 -17.09 0.90
CA ILE A 313 -22.38 -16.05 -0.13
C ILE A 313 -21.34 -14.93 0.02
N ILE A 314 -20.96 -14.56 1.25
CA ILE A 314 -20.05 -13.44 1.53
C ILE A 314 -18.72 -13.52 0.74
N PRO A 315 -17.96 -14.65 0.72
CA PRO A 315 -16.71 -14.73 -0.02
C PRO A 315 -16.87 -14.54 -1.53
N ASN A 316 -17.90 -15.15 -2.10
CA ASN A 316 -18.17 -15.05 -3.53
C ASN A 316 -18.70 -13.66 -3.92
N LEU A 317 -19.56 -13.07 -3.10
CA LEU A 317 -20.05 -11.71 -3.30
C LEU A 317 -18.91 -10.68 -3.23
N ARG A 318 -17.95 -10.88 -2.34
CA ARG A 318 -16.72 -10.07 -2.30
C ARG A 318 -16.02 -10.04 -3.66
N LEU A 319 -15.76 -11.20 -4.26
CA LEU A 319 -15.07 -11.30 -5.55
C LEU A 319 -15.85 -10.61 -6.68
N ILE A 320 -17.17 -10.82 -6.73
CA ILE A 320 -18.05 -10.18 -7.72
C ILE A 320 -18.05 -8.67 -7.56
N LEU A 321 -18.18 -8.18 -6.32
CA LEU A 321 -18.19 -6.75 -6.04
C LEU A 321 -16.84 -6.10 -6.35
N PHE A 322 -15.71 -6.76 -6.01
CA PHE A 322 -14.39 -6.29 -6.39
C PHE A 322 -14.22 -6.16 -7.89
N GLY A 323 -14.51 -7.23 -8.62
CA GLY A 323 -14.41 -7.22 -10.08
C GLY A 323 -15.33 -6.17 -10.72
N GLY A 324 -16.59 -6.12 -10.30
CA GLY A 324 -17.55 -5.14 -10.76
C GLY A 324 -17.14 -3.70 -10.46
N LEU A 325 -16.60 -3.46 -9.27
CA LEU A 325 -16.17 -2.15 -8.82
C LEU A 325 -14.94 -1.65 -9.59
N ILE A 326 -13.98 -2.53 -9.86
CA ILE A 326 -12.84 -2.21 -10.73
C ILE A 326 -13.32 -1.80 -12.11
N ILE A 327 -14.25 -2.57 -12.71
CA ILE A 327 -14.81 -2.26 -14.04
C ILE A 327 -15.52 -0.91 -14.03
N VAL A 328 -16.38 -0.66 -13.03
CA VAL A 328 -17.11 0.61 -12.91
C VAL A 328 -16.14 1.79 -12.76
N PHE A 329 -15.11 1.69 -11.88
CA PHE A 329 -14.14 2.76 -11.73
C PHE A 329 -13.32 3.00 -12.99
N LEU A 330 -12.89 1.97 -13.69
CA LEU A 330 -12.17 2.13 -14.97
C LEU A 330 -13.02 2.78 -16.05
N MET A 331 -14.33 2.54 -16.06
CA MET A 331 -15.25 3.11 -17.05
C MET A 331 -15.68 4.54 -16.72
N VAL A 332 -15.98 4.82 -15.45
CA VAL A 332 -16.59 6.09 -15.03
C VAL A 332 -15.52 7.12 -14.61
N GLU A 333 -14.52 6.70 -13.86
CA GLU A 333 -13.47 7.58 -13.31
C GLU A 333 -12.08 6.93 -13.45
N PRO A 334 -11.47 6.98 -14.64
CA PRO A 334 -10.18 6.35 -14.88
C PRO A 334 -9.03 6.91 -14.04
N GLU A 335 -9.19 8.13 -13.48
CA GLU A 335 -8.25 8.71 -12.52
C GLU A 335 -8.55 8.34 -11.06
N GLY A 336 -9.59 7.55 -10.79
CA GLY A 336 -9.97 7.02 -9.49
C GLY A 336 -10.45 8.06 -8.47
N LEU A 337 -10.52 7.64 -7.20
CA LEU A 337 -10.96 8.48 -6.07
C LEU A 337 -10.16 9.79 -5.92
N ASN A 338 -8.92 9.80 -6.37
CA ASN A 338 -8.09 11.01 -6.33
C ASN A 338 -8.67 12.15 -7.17
N ARG A 339 -9.30 11.85 -8.32
CA ARG A 339 -9.97 12.87 -9.15
C ARG A 339 -11.19 13.43 -8.46
N LEU A 340 -12.01 12.57 -7.84
CA LEU A 340 -13.14 13.03 -7.05
C LEU A 340 -12.71 14.01 -5.95
N TRP A 341 -11.63 13.67 -5.21
CA TRP A 341 -11.06 14.55 -4.20
C TRP A 341 -10.56 15.88 -4.79
N ARG A 342 -9.88 15.83 -5.94
CA ARG A 342 -9.41 17.03 -6.64
C ARG A 342 -10.57 17.92 -7.10
N ASN A 343 -11.64 17.33 -7.61
CA ASN A 343 -12.85 18.06 -8.02
C ASN A 343 -13.56 18.69 -6.84
N ILE A 344 -13.73 17.98 -5.73
CA ILE A 344 -14.28 18.51 -4.49
C ILE A 344 -13.44 19.69 -3.99
N ARG A 345 -12.12 19.52 -3.94
CA ARG A 345 -11.21 20.58 -3.52
C ARG A 345 -11.27 21.80 -4.43
N SER A 346 -11.36 21.62 -5.74
CA SER A 346 -11.46 22.74 -6.70
C SER A 346 -12.79 23.46 -6.56
N TYR A 347 -13.89 22.72 -6.33
CA TYR A 347 -15.20 23.32 -6.06
C TYR A 347 -15.16 24.23 -4.81
N PHE A 348 -14.66 23.75 -3.69
CA PHE A 348 -14.52 24.55 -2.47
C PHE A 348 -13.51 25.69 -2.60
N ARG A 349 -12.54 25.58 -3.50
CA ARG A 349 -11.59 26.67 -3.79
C ARG A 349 -12.26 27.84 -4.50
N VAL A 350 -13.25 27.58 -5.33
CA VAL A 350 -13.97 28.61 -6.11
C VAL A 350 -15.20 29.13 -5.36
N TRP A 351 -15.76 28.34 -4.40
CA TRP A 351 -16.92 28.74 -3.61
C TRP A 351 -16.65 30.04 -2.78
N PRO A 352 -17.52 31.07 -2.73
CA PRO A 352 -18.94 31.09 -3.16
C PRO A 352 -19.18 31.56 -4.61
N PHE A 353 -18.18 31.76 -5.42
CA PHE A 353 -18.35 32.15 -6.81
C PHE A 353 -18.51 30.90 -7.67
N ALA A 354 -19.73 30.41 -7.79
CA ALA A 354 -20.08 29.38 -8.77
C ALA A 354 -20.30 30.08 -10.12
N TYR A 355 -19.52 29.66 -11.10
CA TYR A 355 -19.83 29.88 -12.52
C TYR A 355 -20.36 28.59 -13.08
#